data_338922ff058617ba086af9b7d1c18c9d
#
_entry.id   338922ff058617ba086af9b7d1c18c9d
#
_cell.length_a   1.000
_cell.length_b   1.000
_cell.length_c   1.000
_cell.angle_alpha   90.00
_cell.angle_beta   90.00
_cell.angle_gamma   90.00
#
_symmetry.space_group_name_H-M   'P 1'
#
loop_
_entity.id
_entity.type
_entity.pdbx_description
1 polymer ?
#
loop_
_entity_poly.entity_id
_entity_poly.type
_entity_poly.pdbx_seq_one_letter_code
_entity_poly.pdbx_strand_id
1 'polypeptide(L)'
;MLKIARTDEERRGAAVMVWYDGDGAVRVLETNGAALLLERPQTLRSLAEMSAGGSDDEATRILCATIERLHAPKPREIPPNLVPLDRWFRALTSSPDPLLVRAAGTARALLAEPQDVVVLHGDIHHGNVLDGAGRGWLAIDPKGLYGESAFDYANIFCNPDRATATAPGRLARRIDTVSEAAHLDRGRLLKWVIAYAALSAAWCVEDREDPMLPLAIVQIASREAG
;
A
#
# COMPACT_ATOMS: atom_id res chain seq x y z
N MET A 1 8.01 2.27 21.10
CA MET A 1 6.56 1.98 21.05
C MET A 1 6.38 0.47 21.16
N LEU A 2 5.44 -0.01 21.99
CA LEU A 2 5.16 -1.45 22.10
C LEU A 2 3.97 -1.82 21.19
N LYS A 3 4.14 -2.83 20.36
CA LYS A 3 3.09 -3.44 19.52
C LYS A 3 2.95 -4.91 19.90
N ILE A 4 1.72 -5.41 19.99
CA ILE A 4 1.43 -6.83 20.28
C ILE A 4 0.65 -7.39 19.10
N ALA A 5 1.23 -8.35 18.39
CA ALA A 5 0.60 -9.05 17.29
C ALA A 5 -0.41 -10.08 17.81
N ARG A 6 -1.71 -9.85 17.56
CA ARG A 6 -2.81 -10.69 18.03
C ARG A 6 -3.33 -11.63 16.95
N THR A 7 -3.21 -11.24 15.69
CA THR A 7 -3.66 -11.98 14.52
C THR A 7 -2.48 -12.57 13.74
N ASP A 8 -2.74 -13.52 12.84
CA ASP A 8 -1.70 -14.06 11.96
C ASP A 8 -1.16 -13.02 10.98
N GLU A 9 -2.01 -12.08 10.56
CA GLU A 9 -1.59 -10.94 9.73
C GLU A 9 -0.59 -10.06 10.47
N GLU A 10 -0.89 -9.68 11.71
CA GLU A 10 0.02 -8.87 12.52
C GLU A 10 1.35 -9.60 12.82
N ARG A 11 1.32 -10.94 13.00
CA ARG A 11 2.55 -11.75 13.17
C ARG A 11 3.41 -11.74 11.91
N ARG A 12 2.78 -11.85 10.72
CA ARG A 12 3.50 -11.74 9.44
C ARG A 12 4.09 -10.35 9.26
N GLY A 13 3.30 -9.31 9.54
CA GLY A 13 3.77 -7.93 9.52
C GLY A 13 4.95 -7.71 10.47
N ALA A 14 4.91 -8.28 11.67
CA ALA A 14 6.01 -8.26 12.62
C ALA A 14 7.29 -8.89 12.05
N ALA A 15 7.18 -10.04 11.38
CA ALA A 15 8.32 -10.70 10.73
C ALA A 15 8.91 -9.82 9.60
N VAL A 16 8.07 -9.15 8.82
CA VAL A 16 8.52 -8.20 7.78
C VAL A 16 9.20 -6.98 8.38
N MET A 17 8.71 -6.44 9.51
CA MET A 17 9.38 -5.34 10.22
C MET A 17 10.80 -5.73 10.67
N VAL A 18 10.96 -6.95 11.22
CA VAL A 18 12.28 -7.49 11.58
C VAL A 18 13.16 -7.65 10.33
N TRP A 19 12.58 -8.11 9.22
CA TRP A 19 13.29 -8.30 7.96
C TRP A 19 13.74 -6.98 7.33
N TYR A 20 12.95 -5.90 7.43
CA TYR A 20 13.38 -4.56 6.99
C TYR A 20 14.57 -4.04 7.79
N ASP A 21 14.70 -4.42 9.07
CA ASP A 21 15.83 -4.05 9.95
C ASP A 21 16.11 -2.54 9.99
N GLY A 22 15.06 -1.75 9.95
CA GLY A 22 15.14 -0.31 9.95
C GLY A 22 15.52 0.33 8.62
N ASP A 23 15.67 -0.44 7.54
CA ASP A 23 15.91 0.10 6.21
C ASP A 23 14.57 0.43 5.53
N GLY A 24 14.25 1.73 5.43
CA GLY A 24 12.95 2.22 4.96
C GLY A 24 11.81 2.10 5.97
N ALA A 25 12.02 1.46 7.12
CA ALA A 25 11.02 1.24 8.17
C ALA A 25 11.56 1.63 9.55
N VAL A 26 10.67 1.74 10.54
CA VAL A 26 11.06 1.91 11.94
C VAL A 26 11.82 0.66 12.41
N ARG A 27 12.81 0.86 13.29
CA ARG A 27 13.60 -0.26 13.84
C ARG A 27 12.80 -1.06 14.84
N VAL A 28 12.95 -2.38 14.77
CA VAL A 28 12.56 -3.28 15.85
C VAL A 28 13.73 -3.31 16.84
N LEU A 29 13.51 -2.83 18.05
CA LEU A 29 14.53 -2.76 19.10
C LEU A 29 14.63 -4.07 19.86
N GLU A 30 13.48 -4.75 20.06
CA GLU A 30 13.39 -6.03 20.76
C GLU A 30 12.15 -6.79 20.33
N THR A 31 12.20 -8.12 20.38
CA THR A 31 11.07 -9.01 20.15
C THR A 31 10.93 -10.00 21.28
N ASN A 32 9.70 -10.24 21.75
CA ASN A 32 9.39 -11.28 22.72
C ASN A 32 8.06 -11.94 22.36
N GLY A 33 8.12 -13.10 21.70
CA GLY A 33 6.94 -13.79 21.19
C GLY A 33 6.15 -12.91 20.22
N ALA A 34 4.93 -12.54 20.62
CA ALA A 34 4.04 -11.68 19.82
C ALA A 34 4.29 -10.17 20.03
N ALA A 35 5.17 -9.79 20.96
CA ALA A 35 5.45 -8.39 21.28
C ALA A 35 6.66 -7.87 20.52
N LEU A 36 6.55 -6.67 19.95
CA LEU A 36 7.64 -5.92 19.33
C LEU A 36 7.83 -4.59 20.05
N LEU A 37 9.04 -4.32 20.47
CA LEU A 37 9.45 -2.99 20.88
C LEU A 37 10.00 -2.25 19.66
N LEU A 38 9.30 -1.22 19.22
CA LEU A 38 9.69 -0.41 18.05
C LEU A 38 10.29 0.92 18.52
N GLU A 39 11.24 1.44 17.76
CA GLU A 39 11.63 2.83 17.91
C GLU A 39 10.42 3.75 17.74
N ARG A 40 10.48 4.93 18.32
CA ARG A 40 9.44 5.95 18.16
C ARG A 40 9.99 7.10 17.35
N PRO A 41 9.56 7.25 16.06
CA PRO A 41 9.94 8.41 15.27
C PRO A 41 9.47 9.70 15.93
N GLN A 42 10.27 10.76 15.80
CA GLN A 42 9.85 12.11 16.16
C GLN A 42 9.18 12.71 14.93
N THR A 43 7.87 12.51 14.81
CA THR A 43 7.09 12.99 13.66
C THR A 43 6.87 14.49 13.77
N LEU A 44 7.54 15.26 12.91
CA LEU A 44 7.36 16.71 12.80
C LEU A 44 6.43 17.08 11.65
N ARG A 45 6.32 16.22 10.63
CA ARG A 45 5.50 16.43 9.42
C ARG A 45 4.59 15.24 9.19
N SER A 46 3.44 15.49 8.57
CA SER A 46 2.46 14.48 8.20
C SER A 46 2.25 14.49 6.68
N LEU A 47 2.39 13.33 6.02
CA LEU A 47 2.11 13.20 4.60
C LEU A 47 0.63 13.47 4.27
N ALA A 48 -0.27 13.12 5.18
CA ALA A 48 -1.68 13.42 5.02
C ALA A 48 -1.96 14.94 5.01
N GLU A 49 -1.33 15.69 5.95
CA GLU A 49 -1.43 17.15 5.99
C GLU A 49 -0.76 17.80 4.78
N MET A 50 0.40 17.31 4.34
CA MET A 50 1.06 17.78 3.12
C MET A 50 0.16 17.59 1.89
N SER A 51 -0.45 16.42 1.75
CA SER A 51 -1.35 16.11 0.65
C SER A 51 -2.60 17.01 0.65
N ALA A 52 -3.24 17.21 1.79
CA ALA A 52 -4.40 18.09 1.94
C ALA A 52 -4.03 19.57 1.77
N GLY A 53 -2.83 19.96 2.19
CA GLY A 53 -2.32 21.34 2.18
C GLY A 53 -1.73 21.81 0.85
N GLY A 54 -1.82 21.02 -0.23
CA GLY A 54 -1.36 21.40 -1.57
C GLY A 54 0.02 20.87 -1.97
N SER A 55 0.73 20.14 -1.11
CA SER A 55 2.02 19.49 -1.39
C SER A 55 1.86 18.01 -1.71
N ASP A 56 0.78 17.64 -2.44
CA ASP A 56 0.44 16.24 -2.74
C ASP A 56 1.51 15.54 -3.59
N ASP A 57 2.08 16.23 -4.57
CA ASP A 57 3.13 15.66 -5.43
C ASP A 57 4.40 15.35 -4.61
N GLU A 58 4.76 16.21 -3.65
CA GLU A 58 5.88 15.96 -2.74
C GLU A 58 5.59 14.77 -1.82
N ALA A 59 4.41 14.74 -1.20
CA ALA A 59 3.98 13.61 -0.36
C ALA A 59 3.98 12.29 -1.14
N THR A 60 3.51 12.30 -2.39
CA THR A 60 3.50 11.14 -3.29
C THR A 60 4.92 10.67 -3.62
N ARG A 61 5.86 11.58 -3.95
CA ARG A 61 7.26 11.20 -4.20
C ARG A 61 7.94 10.62 -2.95
N ILE A 62 7.63 11.13 -1.77
CA ILE A 62 8.12 10.59 -0.50
C ILE A 62 7.62 9.15 -0.30
N LEU A 63 6.33 8.88 -0.56
CA LEU A 63 5.79 7.53 -0.50
C LEU A 63 6.51 6.61 -1.50
N CYS A 64 6.70 7.04 -2.75
CA CYS A 64 7.42 6.27 -3.76
C CYS A 64 8.85 5.94 -3.33
N ALA A 65 9.61 6.93 -2.85
CA ALA A 65 10.99 6.72 -2.38
C ALA A 65 11.05 5.77 -1.16
N THR A 66 10.03 5.81 -0.29
CA THR A 66 9.94 4.88 0.84
C THR A 66 9.68 3.46 0.35
N ILE A 67 8.74 3.26 -0.60
CA ILE A 67 8.44 1.95 -1.21
C ILE A 67 9.70 1.39 -1.90
N GLU A 68 10.40 2.19 -2.69
CA GLU A 68 11.64 1.78 -3.36
C GLU A 68 12.68 1.24 -2.37
N ARG A 69 12.89 1.92 -1.24
CA ARG A 69 13.78 1.44 -0.18
C ARG A 69 13.31 0.13 0.45
N LEU A 70 12.00 -0.05 0.66
CA LEU A 70 11.45 -1.30 1.20
C LEU A 70 11.63 -2.46 0.24
N HIS A 71 11.46 -2.24 -1.06
CA HIS A 71 11.60 -3.24 -2.11
C HIS A 71 13.05 -3.56 -2.49
N ALA A 72 14.02 -2.71 -2.10
CA ALA A 72 15.42 -2.97 -2.37
C ALA A 72 15.85 -4.36 -1.85
N PRO A 73 16.68 -5.10 -2.60
CA PRO A 73 17.15 -6.42 -2.18
C PRO A 73 17.80 -6.37 -0.80
N LYS A 74 17.47 -7.31 0.07
CA LYS A 74 18.05 -7.41 1.42
C LYS A 74 19.02 -8.61 1.48
N PRO A 75 20.16 -8.50 2.19
CA PRO A 75 21.16 -9.56 2.30
C PRO A 75 20.73 -10.65 3.32
N ARG A 76 19.47 -11.05 3.27
CA ARG A 76 18.88 -12.04 4.18
C ARG A 76 17.71 -12.76 3.52
N GLU A 77 17.38 -13.93 4.05
CA GLU A 77 16.28 -14.75 3.54
C GLU A 77 14.93 -14.03 3.70
N ILE A 78 14.06 -14.24 2.73
CA ILE A 78 12.68 -13.72 2.74
C ILE A 78 11.93 -14.34 3.93
N PRO A 79 11.15 -13.56 4.71
CA PRO A 79 10.38 -14.09 5.82
C PRO A 79 9.44 -15.23 5.36
N PRO A 80 9.31 -16.30 6.17
CA PRO A 80 8.37 -17.37 5.85
C PRO A 80 6.90 -16.89 6.00
N ASN A 81 6.00 -17.63 5.37
CA ASN A 81 4.55 -17.45 5.52
C ASN A 81 3.97 -16.13 5.00
N LEU A 82 4.65 -15.44 4.10
CA LEU A 82 4.07 -14.31 3.40
C LEU A 82 2.84 -14.75 2.60
N VAL A 83 1.83 -13.88 2.51
CA VAL A 83 0.61 -14.17 1.75
C VAL A 83 0.82 -13.71 0.30
N PRO A 84 0.71 -14.59 -0.70
CA PRO A 84 0.78 -14.19 -2.09
C PRO A 84 -0.46 -13.39 -2.49
N LEU A 85 -0.30 -12.48 -3.46
CA LEU A 85 -1.38 -11.56 -3.86
C LEU A 85 -2.62 -12.27 -4.39
N ASP A 86 -2.51 -13.41 -5.05
CA ASP A 86 -3.67 -14.18 -5.52
C ASP A 86 -4.59 -14.60 -4.35
N ARG A 87 -3.98 -15.01 -3.23
CA ARG A 87 -4.72 -15.30 -1.99
C ARG A 87 -5.28 -14.03 -1.34
N TRP A 88 -4.51 -12.93 -1.37
CA TRP A 88 -4.91 -11.64 -0.79
C TRP A 88 -6.13 -11.05 -1.51
N PHE A 89 -6.21 -11.22 -2.82
CA PHE A 89 -7.32 -10.76 -3.66
C PHE A 89 -8.59 -11.63 -3.61
N ARG A 90 -8.66 -12.65 -2.75
CA ARG A 90 -9.79 -13.59 -2.70
C ARG A 90 -11.13 -12.87 -2.50
N ALA A 91 -11.22 -11.87 -1.62
CA ALA A 91 -12.45 -11.12 -1.37
C ALA A 91 -13.01 -10.53 -2.68
N LEU A 92 -12.17 -9.89 -3.48
CA LEU A 92 -12.58 -9.33 -4.77
C LEU A 92 -12.88 -10.43 -5.80
N THR A 93 -12.00 -11.41 -5.96
CA THR A 93 -12.11 -12.41 -7.03
C THR A 93 -13.25 -13.40 -6.83
N SER A 94 -13.77 -13.52 -5.61
CA SER A 94 -14.94 -14.33 -5.25
C SER A 94 -16.21 -13.50 -5.08
N SER A 95 -16.14 -12.17 -5.20
CA SER A 95 -17.31 -11.29 -5.04
C SER A 95 -18.32 -11.51 -6.16
N PRO A 96 -19.61 -11.70 -5.82
CA PRO A 96 -20.69 -11.78 -6.81
C PRO A 96 -21.19 -10.39 -7.24
N ASP A 97 -20.69 -9.29 -6.65
CA ASP A 97 -21.16 -7.94 -6.92
C ASP A 97 -20.85 -7.53 -8.37
N PRO A 98 -21.88 -7.21 -9.19
CA PRO A 98 -21.71 -6.83 -10.59
C PRO A 98 -20.79 -5.60 -10.77
N LEU A 99 -20.74 -4.70 -9.81
CA LEU A 99 -19.87 -3.51 -9.86
C LEU A 99 -18.38 -3.88 -9.75
N LEU A 100 -18.07 -4.98 -9.07
CA LEU A 100 -16.70 -5.45 -8.84
C LEU A 100 -16.22 -6.48 -9.88
N VAL A 101 -17.13 -7.11 -10.64
CA VAL A 101 -16.79 -8.20 -11.59
C VAL A 101 -15.77 -7.77 -12.64
N ARG A 102 -15.92 -6.56 -13.20
CA ARG A 102 -14.96 -6.04 -14.20
C ARG A 102 -13.57 -5.84 -13.60
N ALA A 103 -13.50 -5.22 -12.41
CA ALA A 103 -12.25 -5.01 -11.71
C ALA A 103 -11.61 -6.33 -11.25
N ALA A 104 -12.42 -7.33 -10.87
CA ALA A 104 -11.95 -8.69 -10.59
C ALA A 104 -11.29 -9.33 -11.82
N GLY A 105 -11.81 -9.08 -13.04
CA GLY A 105 -11.18 -9.48 -14.29
C GLY A 105 -9.80 -8.84 -14.47
N THR A 106 -9.69 -7.53 -14.22
CA THR A 106 -8.41 -6.80 -14.24
C THR A 106 -7.42 -7.37 -13.23
N ALA A 107 -7.87 -7.62 -12.01
CA ALA A 107 -7.03 -8.21 -10.95
C ALA A 107 -6.51 -9.59 -11.36
N ARG A 108 -7.38 -10.47 -11.88
CA ARG A 108 -6.96 -11.82 -12.37
C ARG A 108 -5.91 -11.74 -13.47
N ALA A 109 -6.04 -10.81 -14.40
CA ALA A 109 -5.05 -10.62 -15.48
C ALA A 109 -3.68 -10.16 -14.93
N LEU A 110 -3.65 -9.23 -13.97
CA LEU A 110 -2.41 -8.80 -13.32
C LEU A 110 -1.76 -9.94 -12.54
N LEU A 111 -2.54 -10.69 -11.77
CA LEU A 111 -2.08 -11.80 -10.94
C LEU A 111 -1.59 -13.01 -11.76
N ALA A 112 -2.09 -13.19 -12.98
CA ALA A 112 -1.65 -14.26 -13.88
C ALA A 112 -0.26 -13.99 -14.50
N GLU A 113 0.14 -12.74 -14.64
CA GLU A 113 1.40 -12.32 -15.25
C GLU A 113 2.12 -11.27 -14.38
N PRO A 114 2.54 -11.64 -13.15
CA PRO A 114 3.17 -10.69 -12.23
C PRO A 114 4.55 -10.24 -12.74
N GLN A 115 4.87 -8.96 -12.51
CA GLN A 115 6.16 -8.36 -12.81
C GLN A 115 6.87 -7.96 -11.51
N ASP A 116 8.22 -8.00 -11.52
CA ASP A 116 9.04 -7.51 -10.38
C ASP A 116 8.51 -7.96 -9.02
N VAL A 117 8.48 -9.28 -8.80
CA VAL A 117 7.91 -9.89 -7.60
C VAL A 117 8.85 -9.69 -6.41
N VAL A 118 8.32 -9.08 -5.33
CA VAL A 118 9.08 -8.69 -4.13
C VAL A 118 8.29 -8.99 -2.85
N VAL A 119 8.96 -8.84 -1.70
CA VAL A 119 8.28 -8.73 -0.41
C VAL A 119 7.60 -7.37 -0.35
N LEU A 120 6.29 -7.38 -0.17
CA LEU A 120 5.45 -6.19 -0.14
C LEU A 120 5.18 -5.73 1.29
N HIS A 121 5.06 -4.44 1.47
CA HIS A 121 4.48 -3.87 2.68
C HIS A 121 2.98 -4.21 2.77
N GLY A 122 2.26 -4.01 1.69
CA GLY A 122 0.86 -4.39 1.54
C GLY A 122 -0.15 -3.35 2.06
N ASP A 123 0.33 -2.28 2.70
CA ASP A 123 -0.54 -1.23 3.25
C ASP A 123 0.17 0.14 3.30
N ILE A 124 0.91 0.50 2.25
CA ILE A 124 1.58 1.80 2.17
C ILE A 124 0.57 2.90 1.88
N HIS A 125 0.50 3.85 2.79
CA HIS A 125 -0.27 5.07 2.64
C HIS A 125 0.25 6.19 3.55
N HIS A 126 -0.34 7.37 3.46
CA HIS A 126 0.06 8.59 4.16
C HIS A 126 0.14 8.45 5.70
N GLY A 127 -0.64 7.54 6.29
CA GLY A 127 -0.65 7.28 7.74
C GLY A 127 0.38 6.24 8.19
N ASN A 128 0.87 5.39 7.26
CA ASN A 128 1.81 4.31 7.56
C ASN A 128 3.27 4.66 7.19
N VAL A 129 3.53 5.91 6.79
CA VAL A 129 4.88 6.43 6.57
C VAL A 129 5.07 7.69 7.42
N LEU A 130 5.98 7.60 8.38
CA LEU A 130 6.20 8.59 9.43
C LEU A 130 7.50 9.36 9.19
N ASP A 131 7.53 10.65 9.56
CA ASP A 131 8.75 11.45 9.54
C ASP A 131 9.70 10.97 10.66
N GLY A 132 10.81 10.38 10.26
CA GLY A 132 11.87 9.91 11.16
C GLY A 132 12.98 10.92 11.38
N ALA A 133 12.74 12.20 11.10
CA ALA A 133 13.71 13.30 11.18
C ALA A 133 15.02 12.96 10.42
N GLY A 134 16.16 12.89 11.09
CA GLY A 134 17.46 12.59 10.47
C GLY A 134 17.57 11.22 9.79
N ARG A 135 16.60 10.31 9.98
CA ARG A 135 16.50 9.01 9.28
C ARG A 135 15.63 9.04 8.03
N GLY A 136 15.01 10.19 7.72
CA GLY A 136 14.04 10.33 6.64
C GLY A 136 12.69 9.71 6.97
N TRP A 137 11.92 9.36 5.96
CA TRP A 137 10.59 8.77 6.12
C TRP A 137 10.68 7.26 6.34
N LEU A 138 9.87 6.74 7.27
CA LEU A 138 9.95 5.39 7.78
C LEU A 138 8.57 4.73 7.81
N ALA A 139 8.47 3.56 7.17
CA ALA A 139 7.23 2.78 7.16
C ALA A 139 6.99 2.05 8.49
N ILE A 140 5.69 1.81 8.76
CA ILE A 140 5.18 1.02 9.88
C ILE A 140 4.05 0.10 9.38
N ASP A 141 3.73 -0.95 10.13
CA ASP A 141 2.53 -1.78 10.00
C ASP A 141 2.34 -2.54 8.66
N PRO A 142 3.40 -3.24 8.15
CA PRO A 142 3.25 -4.07 6.97
C PRO A 142 2.30 -5.25 7.20
N LYS A 143 1.69 -5.75 6.12
CA LYS A 143 0.77 -6.91 6.11
C LYS A 143 1.48 -8.25 5.87
N GLY A 144 2.70 -8.22 5.38
CA GLY A 144 3.46 -9.44 5.08
C GLY A 144 2.96 -10.15 3.84
N LEU A 145 2.99 -9.47 2.71
CA LEU A 145 2.58 -9.96 1.40
C LEU A 145 3.77 -10.25 0.50
N TYR A 146 3.50 -10.97 -0.60
CA TYR A 146 4.47 -11.29 -1.63
C TYR A 146 3.81 -11.21 -3.01
N GLY A 147 4.41 -10.47 -3.93
CA GLY A 147 3.86 -10.28 -5.25
C GLY A 147 4.46 -9.11 -6.01
N GLU A 148 3.76 -8.63 -7.03
CA GLU A 148 4.24 -7.56 -7.90
C GLU A 148 4.43 -6.24 -7.16
N SER A 149 5.59 -5.62 -7.34
CA SER A 149 6.00 -4.36 -6.69
C SER A 149 5.01 -3.22 -6.89
N ALA A 150 4.38 -3.12 -8.07
CA ALA A 150 3.42 -2.08 -8.40
C ALA A 150 2.17 -2.07 -7.48
N PHE A 151 1.85 -3.19 -6.81
CA PHE A 151 0.75 -3.27 -5.86
C PHE A 151 0.88 -2.28 -4.69
N ASP A 152 2.08 -2.13 -4.12
CA ASP A 152 2.29 -1.24 -2.96
C ASP A 152 2.03 0.24 -3.29
N TYR A 153 2.14 0.64 -4.55
CA TYR A 153 1.84 2.02 -4.96
C TYR A 153 0.34 2.28 -5.11
N ALA A 154 -0.48 1.23 -5.30
CA ALA A 154 -1.90 1.39 -5.57
C ALA A 154 -2.70 1.93 -4.38
N ASN A 155 -2.29 1.62 -3.14
CA ASN A 155 -2.99 2.11 -1.94
C ASN A 155 -2.90 3.63 -1.76
N ILE A 156 -1.88 4.29 -2.29
CA ILE A 156 -1.71 5.75 -2.24
C ILE A 156 -2.97 6.48 -2.74
N PHE A 157 -3.66 5.89 -3.73
CA PHE A 157 -4.79 6.51 -4.43
C PHE A 157 -6.10 6.50 -3.63
N CYS A 158 -6.23 5.62 -2.64
CA CYS A 158 -7.37 5.59 -1.72
C CYS A 158 -7.15 6.45 -0.46
N ASN A 159 -6.10 7.27 -0.42
CA ASN A 159 -5.65 8.00 0.76
C ASN A 159 -5.30 9.48 0.46
N PRO A 160 -5.22 10.38 1.48
CA PRO A 160 -5.44 10.12 2.91
C PRO A 160 -6.91 10.05 3.30
N ASP A 161 -7.80 10.74 2.61
CA ASP A 161 -9.24 10.82 2.86
C ASP A 161 -10.02 11.01 1.56
N ARG A 162 -11.35 10.87 1.62
CA ARG A 162 -12.20 10.95 0.44
C ARG A 162 -12.13 12.29 -0.28
N ALA A 163 -12.17 13.40 0.44
CA ALA A 163 -12.19 14.73 -0.17
C ALA A 163 -10.89 14.98 -0.94
N THR A 164 -9.76 14.60 -0.35
CA THR A 164 -8.43 14.73 -0.96
C THR A 164 -8.26 13.75 -2.12
N ALA A 165 -8.55 12.47 -1.93
CA ALA A 165 -8.30 11.44 -2.93
C ALA A 165 -9.18 11.58 -4.20
N THR A 166 -10.43 12.08 -4.05
CA THR A 166 -11.36 12.25 -5.18
C THR A 166 -11.40 13.68 -5.74
N ALA A 167 -10.51 14.57 -5.31
CA ALA A 167 -10.44 15.93 -5.85
C ALA A 167 -10.21 15.90 -7.37
N PRO A 168 -10.85 16.82 -8.13
CA PRO A 168 -10.74 16.84 -9.59
C PRO A 168 -9.27 16.88 -10.07
N GLY A 169 -8.91 15.98 -11.01
CA GLY A 169 -7.56 15.87 -11.58
C GLY A 169 -6.51 15.25 -10.65
N ARG A 170 -6.84 14.98 -9.38
CA ARG A 170 -5.90 14.43 -8.40
C ARG A 170 -5.36 13.06 -8.81
N LEU A 171 -6.24 12.15 -9.19
CA LEU A 171 -5.85 10.79 -9.57
C LEU A 171 -4.91 10.81 -10.78
N ALA A 172 -5.24 11.54 -11.86
CA ALA A 172 -4.40 11.65 -13.05
C ALA A 172 -3.00 12.16 -12.69
N ARG A 173 -2.91 13.26 -11.92
CA ARG A 173 -1.63 13.83 -11.47
C ARG A 173 -0.82 12.85 -10.63
N ARG A 174 -1.45 12.13 -9.69
CA ARG A 174 -0.77 11.10 -8.90
C ARG A 174 -0.27 9.93 -9.76
N ILE A 175 -1.05 9.50 -10.76
CA ILE A 175 -0.62 8.45 -11.71
C ILE A 175 0.68 8.90 -12.41
N ASP A 176 0.72 10.12 -12.93
CA ASP A 176 1.90 10.65 -13.60
C ASP A 176 3.09 10.75 -12.63
N THR A 177 2.88 11.30 -11.42
CA THR A 177 3.92 11.41 -10.39
C THR A 177 4.47 10.05 -9.96
N VAL A 178 3.61 9.05 -9.72
CA VAL A 178 4.05 7.70 -9.32
C VAL A 178 4.74 6.98 -10.47
N SER A 179 4.20 7.06 -11.70
CA SER A 179 4.81 6.44 -12.88
C SER A 179 6.22 6.98 -13.13
N GLU A 180 6.41 8.29 -13.00
CA GLU A 180 7.73 8.94 -13.13
C GLU A 180 8.67 8.52 -11.99
N ALA A 181 8.23 8.68 -10.73
CA ALA A 181 9.07 8.46 -9.55
C ALA A 181 9.46 7.00 -9.32
N ALA A 182 8.58 6.05 -9.66
CA ALA A 182 8.79 4.62 -9.47
C ALA A 182 9.15 3.88 -10.78
N HIS A 183 9.29 4.58 -11.90
CA HIS A 183 9.57 4.00 -13.23
C HIS A 183 8.58 2.92 -13.65
N LEU A 184 7.30 3.09 -13.31
CA LEU A 184 6.23 2.14 -13.62
C LEU A 184 5.53 2.49 -14.94
N ASP A 185 5.11 1.46 -15.69
CA ASP A 185 4.19 1.64 -16.81
C ASP A 185 2.86 2.22 -16.32
N ARG A 186 2.48 3.37 -16.89
CA ARG A 186 1.29 4.13 -16.50
C ARG A 186 0.00 3.30 -16.61
N GLY A 187 -0.13 2.52 -17.67
CA GLY A 187 -1.31 1.70 -17.91
C GLY A 187 -1.40 0.53 -16.92
N ARG A 188 -0.26 -0.08 -16.58
CA ARG A 188 -0.20 -1.15 -15.58
C ARG A 188 -0.46 -0.64 -14.17
N LEU A 189 0.12 0.49 -13.79
CA LEU A 189 -0.16 1.14 -12.51
C LEU A 189 -1.66 1.44 -12.37
N LEU A 190 -2.28 2.00 -13.42
CA LEU A 190 -3.71 2.31 -13.41
C LEU A 190 -4.58 1.06 -13.22
N LYS A 191 -4.20 -0.06 -13.83
CA LYS A 191 -4.85 -1.36 -13.61
C LYS A 191 -4.71 -1.82 -12.14
N TRP A 192 -3.53 -1.64 -11.53
CA TRP A 192 -3.33 -1.95 -10.11
C TRP A 192 -4.16 -1.05 -9.20
N VAL A 193 -4.30 0.25 -9.51
CA VAL A 193 -5.17 1.17 -8.77
C VAL A 193 -6.63 0.72 -8.84
N ILE A 194 -7.13 0.33 -10.02
CA ILE A 194 -8.49 -0.21 -10.18
C ILE A 194 -8.66 -1.50 -9.36
N ALA A 195 -7.70 -2.42 -9.45
CA ALA A 195 -7.75 -3.70 -8.77
C ALA A 195 -7.72 -3.53 -7.23
N TYR A 196 -6.80 -2.67 -6.72
CA TYR A 196 -6.69 -2.40 -5.28
C TYR A 196 -7.93 -1.70 -4.73
N ALA A 197 -8.41 -0.65 -5.39
CA ALA A 197 -9.60 0.07 -4.95
C ALA A 197 -10.84 -0.85 -4.94
N ALA A 198 -10.98 -1.73 -5.94
CA ALA A 198 -12.07 -2.71 -5.94
C ALA A 198 -11.92 -3.76 -4.83
N LEU A 199 -10.69 -4.20 -4.51
CA LEU A 199 -10.42 -5.08 -3.37
C LEU A 199 -10.79 -4.39 -2.04
N SER A 200 -10.41 -3.12 -1.88
CA SER A 200 -10.79 -2.31 -0.71
C SER A 200 -12.30 -2.17 -0.59
N ALA A 201 -13.02 -1.97 -1.71
CA ALA A 201 -14.48 -1.93 -1.72
C ALA A 201 -15.09 -3.29 -1.31
N ALA A 202 -14.51 -4.41 -1.78
CA ALA A 202 -14.96 -5.74 -1.39
C ALA A 202 -14.82 -5.99 0.11
N TRP A 203 -13.70 -5.57 0.72
CA TRP A 203 -13.52 -5.63 2.19
C TRP A 203 -14.52 -4.77 2.94
N CYS A 204 -14.74 -3.52 2.51
CA CYS A 204 -15.78 -2.68 3.13
C CYS A 204 -17.15 -3.35 3.13
N VAL A 205 -17.53 -4.04 2.03
CA VAL A 205 -18.80 -4.76 1.95
C VAL A 205 -18.83 -5.96 2.91
N GLU A 206 -17.75 -6.75 2.99
CA GLU A 206 -17.63 -7.89 3.92
C GLU A 206 -17.73 -7.42 5.38
N ASP A 207 -17.07 -6.31 5.71
CA ASP A 207 -17.00 -5.73 7.06
C ASP A 207 -18.20 -4.82 7.41
N ARG A 208 -19.12 -4.62 6.45
CA ARG A 208 -20.28 -3.70 6.56
C ARG A 208 -19.89 -2.25 6.80
N GLU A 209 -18.78 -1.84 6.21
CA GLU A 209 -18.28 -0.47 6.19
C GLU A 209 -18.71 0.27 4.91
N ASP A 210 -18.48 1.59 4.86
CA ASP A 210 -18.83 2.42 3.70
C ASP A 210 -17.83 2.25 2.54
N PRO A 211 -18.23 1.65 1.40
CA PRO A 211 -17.37 1.46 0.25
C PRO A 211 -17.26 2.70 -0.67
N MET A 212 -17.84 3.83 -0.30
CA MET A 212 -17.99 4.99 -1.20
C MET A 212 -16.66 5.55 -1.70
N LEU A 213 -15.62 5.60 -0.85
CA LEU A 213 -14.31 6.07 -1.28
C LEU A 213 -13.66 5.12 -2.30
N PRO A 214 -13.45 3.84 -2.00
CA PRO A 214 -12.81 2.94 -2.96
C PRO A 214 -13.63 2.78 -4.25
N LEU A 215 -14.96 2.76 -4.20
CA LEU A 215 -15.80 2.74 -5.41
C LEU A 215 -15.63 4.02 -6.26
N ALA A 216 -15.50 5.19 -5.64
CA ALA A 216 -15.24 6.43 -6.37
C ALA A 216 -13.87 6.36 -7.08
N ILE A 217 -12.84 5.81 -6.43
CA ILE A 217 -11.52 5.62 -7.05
C ILE A 217 -11.59 4.64 -8.23
N VAL A 218 -12.32 3.52 -8.10
CA VAL A 218 -12.55 2.60 -9.24
C VAL A 218 -13.17 3.33 -10.42
N GLN A 219 -14.19 4.17 -10.18
CA GLN A 219 -14.87 4.92 -11.25
C GLN A 219 -13.94 5.95 -11.92
N ILE A 220 -13.20 6.73 -11.12
CA ILE A 220 -12.28 7.75 -11.64
C ILE A 220 -11.15 7.08 -12.43
N ALA A 221 -10.52 6.05 -11.87
CA ALA A 221 -9.43 5.32 -12.52
C ALA A 221 -9.88 4.60 -13.80
N SER A 222 -11.10 4.06 -13.83
CA SER A 222 -11.64 3.43 -15.03
C SER A 222 -11.89 4.42 -16.18
N ARG A 223 -12.28 5.66 -15.87
CA ARG A 223 -12.41 6.73 -16.88
C ARG A 223 -11.06 7.19 -17.40
N GLU A 224 -10.05 7.21 -16.55
CA GLU A 224 -8.68 7.58 -16.91
C GLU A 224 -8.00 6.51 -17.76
N ALA A 225 -8.45 5.26 -17.68
CA ALA A 225 -7.94 4.14 -18.47
C ALA A 225 -8.52 4.09 -19.92
N GLY A 226 -9.51 4.92 -20.25
CA GLY A 226 -10.12 5.02 -21.58
C GLY A 226 -11.24 4.04 -21.72
#